data_fc90b8f023f20164615db002d4820aab
#
_entry.id   fc90b8f023f20164615db002d4820aab
#
_cell.length_a   1.000
_cell.length_b   1.000
_cell.length_c   1.000
_cell.angle_alpha   90.00
_cell.angle_beta   90.00
_cell.angle_gamma   90.00
#
_symmetry.space_group_name_H-M   'P 1'
#
loop_
_entity.id
_entity.type
_entity.pdbx_description
1 polymer ?
#
loop_
_entity_poly.entity_id
_entity_poly.type
_entity_poly.pdbx_seq_one_letter_code
_entity_poly.pdbx_strand_id
1 'polypeptide(L)'
;MYLGFSSATGSITSIHYVLGWSFKVNGVAEALEISRLPNLPRLGSKKRSEFLSIGLPVILPVSILAVILGAAYYVMIKKKFAEVLEDWELEYGPHRFKYKELYTATKGFKEKELLGTGGFGRVYRGVLPNSKNEIAVKKVSHESRHGMRAFIAEVVSMGRLSHRNLVPLLGYCRRKGELLLVYEYMPNGSLDKYLFDNPKSSLNWNQRFQVIKGVASALFYLHEEWEQVVVHRDIKASNVLLDSEWNARLGDFGLARLYDHGTDPQTTHVVGTLGYLAPEHIRKGKATTSSDVFAFGAFLLEVACGRRPIEPAAAPNEDDLLVEWVFSCWSRGEILQAIDPKLGLNYVTKEANLVLKLGLLCSLLDPTSRPSMQQVVLYLDGSMVLPELSSLSLSTAGLIVGQSEGFDDFVGSLSSSGERRSAYYCSSVANSILSGGR
;
A
#
# COMPACT_ATOMS: atom_id res chain seq x y z
N MET A 1 85.96 52.52 -40.93
CA MET A 1 84.98 53.25 -40.06
C MET A 1 83.66 52.48 -40.21
N TYR A 2 83.08 51.99 -39.09
CA TYR A 2 81.81 51.25 -39.12
C TYR A 2 80.78 52.18 -38.50
N LEU A 3 79.64 52.27 -39.15
CA LEU A 3 78.46 52.98 -38.67
C LEU A 3 77.34 52.02 -38.44
N GLY A 4 76.69 52.17 -37.35
CA GLY A 4 75.60 51.27 -36.96
C GLY A 4 74.53 52.00 -36.14
N PHE A 5 73.33 51.40 -36.14
CA PHE A 5 72.24 51.80 -35.31
C PHE A 5 72.05 50.84 -34.19
N SER A 6 71.85 51.31 -32.97
CA SER A 6 71.48 50.48 -31.84
C SER A 6 70.19 50.99 -31.23
N SER A 7 69.38 50.09 -30.80
CA SER A 7 68.19 50.37 -29.98
C SER A 7 68.11 49.45 -28.83
N ALA A 8 67.69 49.91 -27.68
CA ALA A 8 67.48 49.11 -26.51
C ALA A 8 65.97 49.12 -26.12
N THR A 9 65.45 47.95 -25.76
CA THR A 9 64.11 47.83 -25.19
C THR A 9 64.27 47.38 -23.74
N GLY A 10 63.48 48.00 -22.83
CA GLY A 10 63.40 47.59 -21.44
C GLY A 10 62.50 46.33 -21.27
N SER A 11 61.75 46.30 -20.20
CA SER A 11 60.79 45.17 -19.91
C SER A 11 59.59 45.10 -20.85
N ILE A 12 59.42 46.05 -21.74
CA ILE A 12 58.35 46.13 -22.73
C ILE A 12 58.98 46.08 -24.12
N THR A 13 58.54 45.22 -25.01
CA THR A 13 58.94 45.11 -26.38
C THR A 13 58.52 46.39 -27.16
N SER A 14 59.44 47.05 -27.80
CA SER A 14 59.16 48.19 -28.67
C SER A 14 59.68 47.95 -30.07
N ILE A 15 58.99 48.46 -31.07
CA ILE A 15 59.36 48.34 -32.48
C ILE A 15 59.88 49.70 -32.88
N HIS A 16 61.14 49.74 -33.36
CA HIS A 16 61.79 50.98 -33.79
C HIS A 16 61.93 50.96 -35.30
N TYR A 17 61.63 52.07 -35.92
CA TYR A 17 61.74 52.24 -37.35
C TYR A 17 62.73 53.40 -37.66
N VAL A 18 63.77 53.10 -38.48
CA VAL A 18 64.65 54.08 -39.04
C VAL A 18 64.15 54.43 -40.44
N LEU A 19 63.56 55.61 -40.59
CA LEU A 19 62.91 56.09 -41.83
C LEU A 19 63.86 56.66 -42.83
N GLY A 20 65.05 57.16 -42.40
CA GLY A 20 66.09 57.67 -43.26
C GLY A 20 67.32 58.05 -42.44
N TRP A 21 68.43 58.21 -43.06
CA TRP A 21 69.67 58.69 -42.48
C TRP A 21 70.60 59.31 -43.53
N SER A 22 71.46 60.24 -43.16
CA SER A 22 72.47 60.83 -44.06
C SER A 22 73.83 60.74 -43.38
N PHE A 23 74.87 60.58 -44.20
CA PHE A 23 76.26 60.47 -43.73
C PHE A 23 77.22 61.08 -44.79
N LYS A 24 78.28 61.75 -44.38
CA LYS A 24 79.31 62.32 -45.28
C LYS A 24 80.70 62.25 -44.59
N VAL A 25 81.70 61.73 -45.24
CA VAL A 25 83.08 61.51 -44.73
C VAL A 25 83.83 62.83 -44.87
N ASN A 26 83.81 63.76 -45.01
CA ASN A 26 84.56 65.06 -45.04
C ASN A 26 83.64 66.18 -45.40
N GLY A 27 82.88 66.68 -44.42
CA GLY A 27 82.02 67.80 -44.57
C GLY A 27 80.66 67.61 -43.83
N VAL A 28 79.78 68.60 -44.00
CA VAL A 28 78.48 68.54 -43.41
C VAL A 28 77.57 67.59 -44.21
N ALA A 29 76.90 66.58 -43.56
CA ALA A 29 75.94 65.70 -44.23
C ALA A 29 74.73 66.53 -44.70
N GLU A 30 74.16 66.17 -45.85
CA GLU A 30 72.90 66.81 -46.30
C GLU A 30 71.78 66.56 -45.34
N ALA A 31 70.99 67.61 -45.09
CA ALA A 31 69.81 67.55 -44.26
C ALA A 31 68.78 66.63 -44.92
N LEU A 32 68.19 65.78 -44.16
CA LEU A 32 67.08 64.89 -44.62
C LEU A 32 65.82 65.74 -44.88
N GLU A 33 65.33 65.68 -46.11
CA GLU A 33 64.03 66.24 -46.42
C GLU A 33 62.93 65.35 -45.85
N ILE A 34 62.27 65.77 -44.78
CA ILE A 34 61.23 65.00 -44.03
C ILE A 34 60.06 64.64 -44.95
N SER A 35 59.77 65.51 -45.98
CA SER A 35 58.72 65.23 -46.98
C SER A 35 58.95 64.08 -47.92
N ARG A 36 60.24 63.61 -48.07
CA ARG A 36 60.62 62.45 -48.90
C ARG A 36 60.80 61.17 -48.12
N LEU A 37 60.62 61.19 -46.81
CA LEU A 37 60.71 59.94 -46.00
C LEU A 37 59.52 59.03 -46.23
N PRO A 38 59.70 57.71 -46.25
CA PRO A 38 58.58 56.75 -46.35
C PRO A 38 57.69 56.89 -45.14
N ASN A 39 56.38 56.72 -45.34
CA ASN A 39 55.41 56.70 -44.25
C ASN A 39 55.63 55.51 -43.36
N LEU A 40 55.43 55.68 -42.07
CA LEU A 40 55.46 54.58 -41.09
C LEU A 40 54.50 53.47 -41.48
N PRO A 41 54.92 52.18 -41.41
CA PRO A 41 54.04 51.07 -41.68
C PRO A 41 52.88 51.13 -40.69
N ARG A 42 51.65 51.17 -41.21
CA ARG A 42 50.46 51.11 -40.38
C ARG A 42 50.43 49.71 -39.69
N LEU A 43 50.60 49.70 -38.39
CA LEU A 43 50.33 48.49 -37.59
C LEU A 43 48.85 48.16 -37.79
N GLY A 44 48.59 47.14 -38.62
CA GLY A 44 47.24 46.66 -38.78
C GLY A 44 46.69 46.26 -37.44
N SER A 45 45.52 46.79 -37.03
CA SER A 45 44.80 46.28 -35.87
C SER A 45 44.61 44.79 -36.07
N LYS A 46 45.11 43.95 -35.14
CA LYS A 46 44.78 42.52 -35.13
C LYS A 46 43.25 42.39 -35.24
N LYS A 47 42.72 41.89 -36.37
CA LYS A 47 41.29 41.52 -36.48
C LYS A 47 40.99 40.63 -35.28
N ARG A 48 40.23 41.12 -34.32
CA ARG A 48 39.66 40.28 -33.25
C ARG A 48 38.89 39.19 -33.94
N SER A 49 39.23 37.93 -33.66
CA SER A 49 38.52 36.78 -34.19
C SER A 49 37.03 36.99 -33.98
N GLU A 50 36.21 36.87 -35.01
CA GLU A 50 34.73 36.98 -34.93
C GLU A 50 34.16 36.00 -33.88
N PHE A 51 34.85 34.88 -33.66
CA PHE A 51 34.57 33.97 -32.59
C PHE A 51 34.69 34.57 -31.19
N LEU A 52 35.68 35.44 -30.94
CA LEU A 52 35.86 36.12 -29.65
C LEU A 52 34.91 37.30 -29.46
N SER A 53 34.47 37.94 -30.54
CA SER A 53 33.61 39.14 -30.44
C SER A 53 32.12 38.83 -30.46
N ILE A 54 31.68 37.72 -31.10
CA ILE A 54 30.27 37.37 -31.25
C ILE A 54 30.00 35.97 -30.64
N GLY A 55 30.86 34.98 -30.86
CA GLY A 55 30.68 33.61 -30.40
C GLY A 55 30.75 33.47 -28.88
N LEU A 56 31.78 34.03 -28.24
CA LEU A 56 31.98 33.89 -26.79
C LEU A 56 30.86 34.55 -25.95
N PRO A 57 30.40 35.77 -26.24
CA PRO A 57 29.29 36.39 -25.47
C PRO A 57 27.93 35.69 -25.66
N VAL A 58 27.75 34.84 -26.67
CA VAL A 58 26.52 34.03 -26.86
C VAL A 58 26.68 32.66 -26.23
N ILE A 59 27.78 31.98 -26.44
CA ILE A 59 28.03 30.63 -25.93
C ILE A 59 28.10 30.60 -24.39
N LEU A 60 28.73 31.61 -23.77
CA LEU A 60 28.91 31.68 -22.32
C LEU A 60 27.56 31.74 -21.56
N PRO A 61 26.64 32.67 -21.87
CA PRO A 61 25.33 32.69 -21.19
C PRO A 61 24.48 31.47 -21.49
N VAL A 62 24.53 30.90 -22.69
CA VAL A 62 23.81 29.65 -23.04
C VAL A 62 24.33 28.45 -22.22
N SER A 63 25.66 28.33 -22.09
CA SER A 63 26.24 27.26 -21.26
C SER A 63 25.93 27.45 -19.78
N ILE A 64 25.97 28.68 -19.25
CA ILE A 64 25.57 28.97 -17.87
C ILE A 64 24.09 28.64 -17.66
N LEU A 65 23.21 29.01 -18.57
CA LEU A 65 21.79 28.68 -18.50
C LEU A 65 21.56 27.16 -18.51
N ALA A 66 22.26 26.43 -19.37
CA ALA A 66 22.19 24.95 -19.42
C ALA A 66 22.65 24.32 -18.10
N VAL A 67 23.71 24.81 -17.46
CA VAL A 67 24.19 24.38 -16.16
C VAL A 67 23.16 24.68 -15.07
N ILE A 68 22.57 25.89 -15.06
CA ILE A 68 21.53 26.26 -14.09
C ILE A 68 20.29 25.35 -14.24
N LEU A 69 19.83 25.14 -15.48
CA LEU A 69 18.70 24.23 -15.74
C LEU A 69 19.02 22.78 -15.33
N GLY A 70 20.22 22.29 -15.62
CA GLY A 70 20.70 20.98 -15.18
C GLY A 70 20.76 20.85 -13.67
N ALA A 71 21.28 21.87 -12.98
CA ALA A 71 21.32 21.92 -11.51
C ALA A 71 19.91 22.00 -10.90
N ALA A 72 19.03 22.83 -11.46
CA ALA A 72 17.63 22.92 -11.03
C ALA A 72 16.90 21.60 -11.23
N TYR A 73 17.08 20.93 -12.38
CA TYR A 73 16.54 19.61 -12.66
C TYR A 73 17.09 18.55 -11.69
N TYR A 74 18.39 18.57 -11.41
CA TYR A 74 19.02 17.68 -10.43
C TYR A 74 18.44 17.88 -9.02
N VAL A 75 18.31 19.15 -8.58
CA VAL A 75 17.70 19.48 -7.27
C VAL A 75 16.23 19.06 -7.21
N MET A 76 15.47 19.25 -8.28
CA MET A 76 14.09 18.76 -8.38
C MET A 76 14.02 17.24 -8.25
N ILE A 77 14.88 16.50 -8.96
CA ILE A 77 14.96 15.04 -8.85
C ILE A 77 15.34 14.64 -7.43
N LYS A 78 16.37 15.27 -6.84
CA LYS A 78 16.81 14.98 -5.47
C LYS A 78 15.69 15.23 -4.46
N LYS A 79 14.96 16.34 -4.58
CA LYS A 79 13.79 16.64 -3.76
C LYS A 79 12.64 15.63 -3.99
N LYS A 80 12.43 15.23 -5.25
CA LYS A 80 11.40 14.26 -5.63
C LYS A 80 11.66 12.87 -5.03
N PHE A 81 12.90 12.47 -4.75
CA PHE A 81 13.28 11.18 -4.20
C PHE A 81 13.83 11.25 -2.77
N ALA A 82 13.64 12.39 -2.08
CA ALA A 82 14.03 12.52 -0.67
C ALA A 82 13.13 11.66 0.23
N GLU A 83 13.76 10.90 1.13
CA GLU A 83 13.12 10.00 2.09
C GLU A 83 13.27 10.55 3.50
N VAL A 84 12.33 10.21 4.39
CA VAL A 84 12.35 10.57 5.82
C VAL A 84 12.74 9.33 6.61
N LEU A 85 13.72 9.45 7.51
CA LEU A 85 14.14 8.38 8.41
C LEU A 85 13.74 8.74 9.85
N GLU A 86 13.19 7.77 10.58
CA GLU A 86 12.88 7.90 12.01
C GLU A 86 13.52 6.76 12.81
N ASP A 87 13.76 6.98 14.11
CA ASP A 87 14.55 6.07 14.96
C ASP A 87 13.93 4.67 15.09
N TRP A 88 12.59 4.55 15.13
CA TRP A 88 11.89 3.27 15.19
C TRP A 88 12.09 2.38 13.96
N GLU A 89 12.41 2.98 12.80
CA GLU A 89 12.65 2.25 11.54
C GLU A 89 13.96 1.45 11.60
N LEU A 90 14.89 1.82 12.47
CA LEU A 90 16.16 1.13 12.67
C LEU A 90 15.99 -0.10 13.57
N GLU A 91 14.98 -0.09 14.45
CA GLU A 91 14.81 -1.09 15.51
C GLU A 91 13.87 -2.24 15.12
N TYR A 92 12.82 -1.96 14.31
CA TYR A 92 11.71 -2.89 14.09
C TYR A 92 11.36 -3.16 12.61
N GLY A 93 12.11 -2.65 11.65
CA GLY A 93 11.66 -2.61 10.28
C GLY A 93 11.99 -3.83 9.42
N PRO A 94 11.03 -4.34 8.61
CA PRO A 94 11.33 -5.12 7.43
C PRO A 94 12.17 -4.28 6.46
N HIS A 95 12.64 -4.89 5.35
CA HIS A 95 13.51 -4.20 4.38
C HIS A 95 12.94 -2.86 3.90
N ARG A 96 13.75 -1.80 3.97
CA ARG A 96 13.38 -0.48 3.48
C ARG A 96 13.76 -0.32 2.01
N PHE A 97 12.75 -0.18 1.15
CA PHE A 97 12.94 0.08 -0.28
C PHE A 97 13.20 1.57 -0.55
N LYS A 98 14.04 1.86 -1.55
CA LYS A 98 14.20 3.22 -2.06
C LYS A 98 12.99 3.63 -2.89
N TYR A 99 12.46 4.84 -2.67
CA TYR A 99 11.29 5.33 -3.43
C TYR A 99 11.51 5.28 -4.96
N LYS A 100 12.72 5.61 -5.43
CA LYS A 100 13.07 5.56 -6.85
C LYS A 100 12.91 4.16 -7.44
N GLU A 101 13.25 3.13 -6.67
CA GLU A 101 13.12 1.74 -7.06
C GLU A 101 11.64 1.34 -7.24
N LEU A 102 10.81 1.66 -6.25
CA LEU A 102 9.37 1.40 -6.31
C LEU A 102 8.66 2.22 -7.39
N TYR A 103 9.07 3.49 -7.57
CA TYR A 103 8.57 4.33 -8.65
C TYR A 103 8.88 3.74 -10.04
N THR A 104 10.09 3.18 -10.21
CA THR A 104 10.47 2.51 -11.46
C THR A 104 9.73 1.19 -11.62
N ALA A 105 9.65 0.37 -10.56
CA ALA A 105 8.96 -0.92 -10.55
C ALA A 105 7.48 -0.80 -10.96
N THR A 106 6.79 0.23 -10.44
CA THR A 106 5.37 0.50 -10.72
C THR A 106 5.14 1.40 -11.95
N LYS A 107 6.18 1.66 -12.74
CA LYS A 107 6.15 2.57 -13.91
C LYS A 107 5.60 3.95 -13.57
N GLY A 108 5.88 4.44 -12.35
CA GLY A 108 5.44 5.74 -11.86
C GLY A 108 4.02 5.76 -11.30
N PHE A 109 3.53 4.64 -10.75
CA PHE A 109 2.18 4.45 -10.20
C PHE A 109 1.08 4.79 -11.22
N LYS A 110 1.26 4.32 -12.48
CA LYS A 110 0.28 4.52 -13.54
C LYS A 110 -0.99 3.70 -13.30
N GLU A 111 -2.13 4.23 -13.74
CA GLU A 111 -3.44 3.56 -13.65
C GLU A 111 -3.45 2.16 -14.31
N LYS A 112 -2.63 1.92 -15.33
CA LYS A 112 -2.50 0.59 -15.96
C LYS A 112 -1.93 -0.48 -15.04
N GLU A 113 -1.19 -0.09 -14.01
CA GLU A 113 -0.60 -0.98 -13.00
C GLU A 113 -1.46 -1.03 -11.73
N LEU A 114 -2.61 -0.34 -11.70
CA LEU A 114 -3.53 -0.33 -10.55
C LEU A 114 -4.22 -1.69 -10.43
N LEU A 115 -4.04 -2.36 -9.29
CA LEU A 115 -4.68 -3.64 -8.95
C LEU A 115 -6.02 -3.43 -8.26
N GLY A 116 -6.13 -2.36 -7.44
CA GLY A 116 -7.34 -2.05 -6.72
C GLY A 116 -7.22 -0.78 -5.88
N THR A 117 -8.39 -0.25 -5.48
CA THR A 117 -8.51 0.91 -4.59
C THR A 117 -9.40 0.51 -3.42
N GLY A 118 -8.95 0.76 -2.21
CA GLY A 118 -9.71 0.48 -0.98
C GLY A 118 -9.62 1.63 0.02
N GLY A 119 -10.26 1.47 1.19
CA GLY A 119 -10.29 2.49 2.26
C GLY A 119 -8.91 2.88 2.78
N PHE A 120 -7.92 2.00 2.67
CA PHE A 120 -6.55 2.22 3.14
C PHE A 120 -5.60 2.73 2.05
N GLY A 121 -6.05 2.88 0.80
CA GLY A 121 -5.24 3.41 -0.28
C GLY A 121 -5.37 2.66 -1.61
N ARG A 122 -4.37 2.85 -2.47
CA ARG A 122 -4.30 2.25 -3.80
C ARG A 122 -3.18 1.23 -3.88
N VAL A 123 -3.42 0.08 -4.52
CA VAL A 123 -2.44 -0.99 -4.69
C VAL A 123 -2.03 -1.07 -6.16
N TYR A 124 -0.73 -1.08 -6.42
CA TYR A 124 -0.16 -1.13 -7.77
C TYR A 124 0.71 -2.37 -7.94
N ARG A 125 0.62 -3.02 -9.11
CA ARG A 125 1.57 -4.05 -9.51
C ARG A 125 2.91 -3.41 -9.88
N GLY A 126 4.00 -4.05 -9.49
CA GLY A 126 5.35 -3.66 -9.87
C GLY A 126 6.24 -4.85 -10.18
N VAL A 127 7.35 -4.58 -10.88
CA VAL A 127 8.41 -5.55 -11.11
C VAL A 127 9.72 -4.90 -10.68
N LEU A 128 10.38 -5.46 -9.67
CA LEU A 128 11.63 -4.93 -9.16
C LEU A 128 12.72 -4.96 -10.25
N PRO A 129 13.44 -3.85 -10.48
CA PRO A 129 14.39 -3.77 -11.60
C PRO A 129 15.56 -4.74 -11.45
N ASN A 130 16.00 -5.01 -10.21
CA ASN A 130 17.17 -5.83 -9.92
C ASN A 130 16.83 -7.33 -9.89
N SER A 131 15.87 -7.75 -9.05
CA SER A 131 15.52 -9.16 -8.85
C SER A 131 14.51 -9.72 -9.85
N LYS A 132 13.83 -8.85 -10.62
CA LYS A 132 12.70 -9.20 -11.50
C LYS A 132 11.49 -9.78 -10.76
N ASN A 133 11.48 -9.75 -9.43
CA ASN A 133 10.35 -10.23 -8.66
C ASN A 133 9.14 -9.34 -8.85
N GLU A 134 7.98 -9.96 -8.99
CA GLU A 134 6.70 -9.26 -9.01
C GLU A 134 6.29 -8.88 -7.59
N ILE A 135 5.86 -7.64 -7.43
CA ILE A 135 5.45 -7.07 -6.15
C ILE A 135 4.11 -6.34 -6.27
N ALA A 136 3.43 -6.23 -5.15
CA ALA A 136 2.28 -5.34 -4.97
C ALA A 136 2.67 -4.19 -4.04
N VAL A 137 2.50 -2.94 -4.50
CA VAL A 137 2.84 -1.75 -3.73
C VAL A 137 1.57 -1.03 -3.32
N LYS A 138 1.25 -1.07 -2.02
CA LYS A 138 0.11 -0.37 -1.41
C LYS A 138 0.54 1.05 -1.05
N LYS A 139 -0.03 2.04 -1.74
CA LYS A 139 0.16 3.45 -1.44
C LYS A 139 -0.92 3.89 -0.46
N VAL A 140 -0.54 4.05 0.81
CA VAL A 140 -1.45 4.44 1.90
C VAL A 140 -1.77 5.92 1.81
N SER A 141 -3.04 6.29 1.99
CA SER A 141 -3.47 7.70 2.01
C SER A 141 -2.93 8.41 3.24
N HIS A 142 -2.17 9.48 3.04
CA HIS A 142 -1.53 10.26 4.12
C HIS A 142 -2.43 11.33 4.72
N GLU A 143 -3.57 11.63 4.10
CA GLU A 143 -4.42 12.80 4.46
C GLU A 143 -5.11 12.66 5.82
N SER A 144 -5.04 11.50 6.47
CA SER A 144 -5.62 11.29 7.80
C SER A 144 -4.58 10.77 8.81
N ARG A 145 -4.74 11.16 10.09
CA ARG A 145 -4.00 10.52 11.21
C ARG A 145 -4.18 8.99 11.22
N HIS A 146 -5.24 8.48 10.61
CA HIS A 146 -5.53 7.06 10.46
C HIS A 146 -4.57 6.37 9.49
N GLY A 147 -4.18 7.00 8.39
CA GLY A 147 -3.25 6.42 7.41
C GLY A 147 -1.88 6.12 7.99
N MET A 148 -1.31 7.04 8.77
CA MET A 148 -0.03 6.81 9.46
C MET A 148 -0.13 5.69 10.50
N ARG A 149 -1.22 5.67 11.30
CA ARG A 149 -1.43 4.61 12.30
C ARG A 149 -1.59 3.23 11.64
N ALA A 150 -2.37 3.14 10.55
CA ALA A 150 -2.54 1.91 9.79
C ALA A 150 -1.21 1.44 9.20
N PHE A 151 -0.43 2.35 8.61
CA PHE A 151 0.89 2.04 8.07
C PHE A 151 1.84 1.48 9.14
N ILE A 152 1.95 2.14 10.30
CA ILE A 152 2.81 1.68 11.40
C ILE A 152 2.30 0.34 11.94
N ALA A 153 0.98 0.20 12.15
CA ALA A 153 0.39 -1.06 12.59
C ALA A 153 0.75 -2.21 11.64
N GLU A 154 0.66 -1.99 10.34
CA GLU A 154 0.94 -3.00 9.32
C GLU A 154 2.44 -3.34 9.25
N VAL A 155 3.34 -2.35 9.34
CA VAL A 155 4.79 -2.57 9.39
C VAL A 155 5.21 -3.34 10.65
N VAL A 156 4.71 -2.94 11.81
CA VAL A 156 5.08 -3.55 13.10
C VAL A 156 4.49 -4.95 13.22
N SER A 157 3.22 -5.15 12.84
CA SER A 157 2.57 -6.46 12.92
C SER A 157 3.15 -7.45 11.92
N MET A 158 3.31 -7.03 10.64
CA MET A 158 3.71 -7.92 9.56
C MET A 158 5.23 -8.07 9.40
N GLY A 159 6.01 -7.12 9.93
CA GLY A 159 7.46 -7.10 9.71
C GLY A 159 8.21 -8.30 10.25
N ARG A 160 7.64 -9.02 11.22
CA ARG A 160 8.21 -10.22 11.85
C ARG A 160 7.37 -11.47 11.60
N LEU A 161 6.13 -11.33 11.12
CA LEU A 161 5.25 -12.47 10.87
C LEU A 161 5.68 -13.21 9.60
N SER A 162 5.82 -14.52 9.72
CA SER A 162 6.12 -15.40 8.58
C SER A 162 5.29 -16.67 8.69
N HIS A 163 4.28 -16.79 7.83
CA HIS A 163 3.45 -17.97 7.76
C HIS A 163 2.96 -18.20 6.32
N ARG A 164 2.86 -19.48 5.92
CA ARG A 164 2.49 -19.85 4.54
C ARG A 164 1.11 -19.33 4.08
N ASN A 165 0.21 -19.03 5.00
CA ASN A 165 -1.13 -18.52 4.71
C ASN A 165 -1.27 -17.01 5.06
N LEU A 166 -0.18 -16.29 5.22
CA LEU A 166 -0.16 -14.82 5.31
C LEU A 166 0.45 -14.23 4.06
N VAL A 167 0.00 -13.04 3.67
CA VAL A 167 0.63 -12.28 2.57
C VAL A 167 1.97 -11.74 3.07
N PRO A 168 3.12 -12.12 2.48
CA PRO A 168 4.42 -11.65 2.96
C PRO A 168 4.59 -10.14 2.74
N LEU A 169 4.91 -9.40 3.79
CA LEU A 169 5.38 -8.03 3.72
C LEU A 169 6.88 -8.04 3.41
N LEU A 170 7.26 -7.67 2.18
CA LEU A 170 8.65 -7.63 1.75
C LEU A 170 9.39 -6.41 2.28
N GLY A 171 8.66 -5.33 2.58
CA GLY A 171 9.23 -4.12 3.11
C GLY A 171 8.33 -2.91 2.95
N TYR A 172 8.93 -1.74 3.16
CA TYR A 172 8.20 -0.47 3.09
C TYR A 172 9.08 0.64 2.53
N CYS A 173 8.44 1.76 2.16
CA CYS A 173 9.11 3.02 1.88
C CYS A 173 8.31 4.16 2.50
N ARG A 174 9.00 5.01 3.24
CA ARG A 174 8.42 6.23 3.80
C ARG A 174 9.10 7.44 3.20
N ARG A 175 8.29 8.33 2.67
CA ARG A 175 8.73 9.56 2.07
C ARG A 175 7.81 10.69 2.51
N LYS A 176 8.25 11.94 2.39
CA LYS A 176 7.49 13.13 2.73
C LYS A 176 6.12 13.12 2.03
N GLY A 177 5.04 12.86 2.79
CA GLY A 177 3.68 12.78 2.28
C GLY A 177 3.28 11.49 1.55
N GLU A 178 4.14 10.45 1.52
CA GLU A 178 3.83 9.16 0.89
C GLU A 178 4.28 7.99 1.76
N LEU A 179 3.40 7.03 1.97
CA LEU A 179 3.62 5.80 2.74
C LEU A 179 3.36 4.62 1.80
N LEU A 180 4.36 3.79 1.60
CA LEU A 180 4.30 2.66 0.69
C LEU A 180 4.62 1.36 1.44
N LEU A 181 3.76 0.37 1.31
CA LEU A 181 3.98 -0.99 1.78
C LEU A 181 4.21 -1.89 0.57
N VAL A 182 5.17 -2.80 0.66
CA VAL A 182 5.59 -3.65 -0.45
C VAL A 182 5.34 -5.11 -0.07
N TYR A 183 4.46 -5.76 -0.81
CA TYR A 183 4.08 -7.16 -0.62
C TYR A 183 4.50 -8.03 -1.79
N GLU A 184 4.57 -9.33 -1.55
CA GLU A 184 4.59 -10.31 -2.63
C GLU A 184 3.32 -10.19 -3.47
N TYR A 185 3.47 -10.29 -4.80
CA TYR A 185 2.33 -10.20 -5.72
C TYR A 185 1.52 -11.49 -5.73
N MET A 186 0.21 -11.40 -5.54
CA MET A 186 -0.72 -12.52 -5.59
C MET A 186 -1.44 -12.51 -6.95
N PRO A 187 -1.06 -13.40 -7.88
CA PRO A 187 -1.53 -13.34 -9.28
C PRO A 187 -3.01 -13.60 -9.44
N ASN A 188 -3.60 -14.41 -8.56
CA ASN A 188 -5.04 -14.71 -8.62
C ASN A 188 -5.91 -13.68 -7.89
N GLY A 189 -5.31 -12.66 -7.26
CA GLY A 189 -6.05 -11.56 -6.62
C GLY A 189 -6.86 -12.01 -5.40
N SER A 190 -7.97 -11.32 -5.12
CA SER A 190 -8.78 -11.55 -3.92
C SER A 190 -9.92 -12.55 -4.14
N LEU A 191 -10.25 -13.29 -3.09
CA LEU A 191 -11.24 -14.37 -3.07
C LEU A 191 -12.66 -13.90 -3.45
N ASP A 192 -13.05 -12.71 -3.02
CA ASP A 192 -14.39 -12.15 -3.27
C ASP A 192 -14.75 -12.10 -4.76
N LYS A 193 -13.79 -11.89 -5.66
CA LYS A 193 -13.98 -11.90 -7.12
C LYS A 193 -14.49 -13.26 -7.64
N TYR A 194 -14.08 -14.33 -7.00
CA TYR A 194 -14.46 -15.71 -7.37
C TYR A 194 -15.77 -16.17 -6.73
N LEU A 195 -16.18 -15.49 -5.65
CA LEU A 195 -17.45 -15.79 -4.99
C LEU A 195 -18.61 -15.00 -5.63
N PHE A 196 -18.39 -13.70 -5.99
CA PHE A 196 -19.48 -12.80 -6.35
C PHE A 196 -19.47 -12.35 -7.82
N ASP A 197 -18.31 -11.95 -8.36
CA ASP A 197 -18.26 -11.13 -9.57
C ASP A 197 -18.35 -11.93 -10.89
N ASN A 198 -17.93 -13.20 -10.93
CA ASN A 198 -17.86 -13.94 -12.19
C ASN A 198 -18.34 -15.41 -12.07
N PRO A 199 -19.54 -15.73 -12.57
CA PRO A 199 -20.06 -17.11 -12.52
C PRO A 199 -19.22 -18.12 -13.33
N LYS A 200 -18.40 -17.66 -14.31
CA LYS A 200 -17.56 -18.54 -15.13
C LYS A 200 -16.22 -18.91 -14.48
N SER A 201 -15.80 -18.20 -13.45
CA SER A 201 -14.54 -18.45 -12.71
C SER A 201 -14.76 -18.78 -11.23
N SER A 202 -15.93 -19.32 -10.87
CA SER A 202 -16.21 -19.71 -9.49
C SER A 202 -15.29 -20.85 -9.05
N LEU A 203 -14.77 -20.74 -7.81
CA LEU A 203 -13.99 -21.81 -7.19
C LEU A 203 -14.89 -23.03 -6.93
N ASN A 204 -14.35 -24.23 -7.20
CA ASN A 204 -14.99 -25.47 -6.82
C ASN A 204 -14.92 -25.70 -5.29
N TRP A 205 -15.67 -26.70 -4.79
CA TRP A 205 -15.74 -26.96 -3.36
C TRP A 205 -14.37 -27.27 -2.74
N ASN A 206 -13.55 -28.08 -3.36
CA ASN A 206 -12.24 -28.45 -2.84
C ASN A 206 -11.34 -27.20 -2.68
N GLN A 207 -11.35 -26.30 -3.65
CA GLN A 207 -10.60 -25.04 -3.56
C GLN A 207 -11.14 -24.16 -2.44
N ARG A 208 -12.47 -24.03 -2.28
CA ARG A 208 -13.08 -23.27 -1.18
C ARG A 208 -12.70 -23.86 0.18
N PHE A 209 -12.75 -25.18 0.31
CA PHE A 209 -12.39 -25.85 1.55
C PHE A 209 -10.91 -25.67 1.90
N GLN A 210 -10.00 -25.74 0.91
CA GLN A 210 -8.58 -25.44 1.12
C GLN A 210 -8.36 -23.96 1.52
N VAL A 211 -9.09 -23.02 0.92
CA VAL A 211 -9.05 -21.61 1.33
C VAL A 211 -9.47 -21.43 2.79
N ILE A 212 -10.57 -22.07 3.20
CA ILE A 212 -11.06 -22.07 4.59
C ILE A 212 -9.98 -22.57 5.54
N LYS A 213 -9.38 -23.74 5.25
CA LYS A 213 -8.32 -24.33 6.07
C LYS A 213 -7.08 -23.43 6.14
N GLY A 214 -6.71 -22.80 5.03
CA GLY A 214 -5.58 -21.87 4.98
C GLY A 214 -5.80 -20.63 5.86
N VAL A 215 -7.00 -20.02 5.81
CA VAL A 215 -7.32 -18.86 6.66
C VAL A 215 -7.40 -19.26 8.14
N ALA A 216 -7.99 -20.45 8.44
CA ALA A 216 -7.99 -20.97 9.81
C ALA A 216 -6.58 -21.18 10.37
N SER A 217 -5.67 -21.75 9.58
CA SER A 217 -4.26 -21.93 9.95
C SER A 217 -3.55 -20.59 10.17
N ALA A 218 -3.82 -19.59 9.33
CA ALA A 218 -3.26 -18.25 9.52
C ALA A 218 -3.72 -17.62 10.84
N LEU A 219 -5.01 -17.71 11.16
CA LEU A 219 -5.57 -17.15 12.39
C LEU A 219 -5.10 -17.90 13.63
N PHE A 220 -4.96 -19.23 13.55
CA PHE A 220 -4.38 -20.02 14.64
C PHE A 220 -2.95 -19.58 14.93
N TYR A 221 -2.13 -19.41 13.89
CA TYR A 221 -0.78 -18.85 14.03
C TYR A 221 -0.78 -17.49 14.73
N LEU A 222 -1.65 -16.56 14.29
CA LEU A 222 -1.73 -15.20 14.83
C LEU A 222 -2.22 -15.16 16.29
N HIS A 223 -3.13 -16.05 16.67
CA HIS A 223 -3.74 -16.03 17.99
C HIS A 223 -2.95 -16.80 19.04
N GLU A 224 -2.28 -17.91 18.65
CA GLU A 224 -1.80 -18.88 19.63
C GLU A 224 -0.34 -19.30 19.42
N GLU A 225 0.19 -19.32 18.17
CA GLU A 225 1.54 -19.85 17.91
C GLU A 225 2.64 -18.79 17.90
N TRP A 226 2.30 -17.53 17.59
CA TRP A 226 3.30 -16.47 17.53
C TRP A 226 3.61 -15.89 18.90
N GLU A 227 4.78 -15.20 19.04
CA GLU A 227 5.29 -14.63 20.30
C GLU A 227 4.29 -13.71 21.03
N GLN A 228 3.47 -12.99 20.27
CA GLN A 228 2.43 -12.11 20.77
C GLN A 228 1.09 -12.45 20.12
N VAL A 229 0.00 -12.16 20.80
CA VAL A 229 -1.33 -12.30 20.20
C VAL A 229 -1.56 -11.19 19.19
N VAL A 230 -1.88 -11.56 17.95
CA VAL A 230 -2.28 -10.63 16.90
C VAL A 230 -3.75 -10.76 16.60
N VAL A 231 -4.53 -9.73 16.90
CA VAL A 231 -5.94 -9.63 16.53
C VAL A 231 -6.05 -8.89 15.20
N HIS A 232 -6.60 -9.53 14.17
CA HIS A 232 -6.64 -9.02 12.79
C HIS A 232 -7.67 -7.90 12.59
N ARG A 233 -8.89 -8.09 13.10
CA ARG A 233 -10.02 -7.15 13.13
C ARG A 233 -10.72 -6.84 11.78
N ASP A 234 -10.28 -7.43 10.67
CA ASP A 234 -10.93 -7.24 9.35
C ASP A 234 -10.88 -8.51 8.49
N ILE A 235 -11.35 -9.63 9.04
CA ILE A 235 -11.41 -10.92 8.33
C ILE A 235 -12.61 -10.91 7.39
N LYS A 236 -12.38 -11.07 6.09
CA LYS A 236 -13.40 -11.09 5.02
C LYS A 236 -12.81 -11.61 3.71
N ALA A 237 -13.65 -12.02 2.76
CA ALA A 237 -13.20 -12.59 1.48
C ALA A 237 -12.32 -11.64 0.66
N SER A 238 -12.54 -10.32 0.72
CA SER A 238 -11.73 -9.35 -0.03
C SER A 238 -10.30 -9.17 0.53
N ASN A 239 -10.04 -9.58 1.77
CA ASN A 239 -8.73 -9.55 2.42
C ASN A 239 -7.99 -10.89 2.33
N VAL A 240 -8.61 -11.92 1.76
CA VAL A 240 -7.98 -13.20 1.44
C VAL A 240 -7.53 -13.17 -0.01
N LEU A 241 -6.22 -13.23 -0.24
CA LEU A 241 -5.62 -13.26 -1.56
C LEU A 241 -5.26 -14.70 -1.94
N LEU A 242 -5.21 -14.97 -3.24
CA LEU A 242 -4.89 -16.28 -3.78
C LEU A 242 -3.55 -16.23 -4.52
N ASP A 243 -2.61 -17.08 -4.12
CA ASP A 243 -1.32 -17.21 -4.81
C ASP A 243 -1.45 -17.98 -6.14
N SER A 244 -0.32 -18.20 -6.82
CA SER A 244 -0.29 -18.92 -8.11
C SER A 244 -0.83 -20.36 -8.05
N GLU A 245 -0.80 -20.97 -6.87
CA GLU A 245 -1.26 -22.34 -6.62
C GLU A 245 -2.67 -22.40 -6.02
N TRP A 246 -3.36 -21.27 -5.94
CA TRP A 246 -4.68 -21.09 -5.32
C TRP A 246 -4.70 -21.27 -3.79
N ASN A 247 -3.54 -21.21 -3.13
CA ASN A 247 -3.49 -21.18 -1.68
C ASN A 247 -3.97 -19.83 -1.14
N ALA A 248 -4.71 -19.88 -0.04
CA ALA A 248 -5.17 -18.67 0.63
C ALA A 248 -4.04 -17.98 1.40
N ARG A 249 -3.96 -16.66 1.24
CA ARG A 249 -3.06 -15.77 1.94
C ARG A 249 -3.86 -14.62 2.56
N LEU A 250 -3.96 -14.60 3.90
CA LEU A 250 -4.64 -13.52 4.63
C LEU A 250 -3.75 -12.28 4.61
N GLY A 251 -4.33 -11.13 4.26
CA GLY A 251 -3.64 -9.85 4.14
C GLY A 251 -4.44 -8.70 4.73
N ASP A 252 -3.97 -7.48 4.52
CA ASP A 252 -4.52 -6.21 5.01
C ASP A 252 -4.56 -6.08 6.55
N PHE A 253 -3.38 -5.98 7.15
CA PHE A 253 -3.17 -5.82 8.59
C PHE A 253 -3.24 -4.36 9.08
N GLY A 254 -3.76 -3.45 8.27
CA GLY A 254 -3.87 -2.03 8.62
C GLY A 254 -4.71 -1.73 9.88
N LEU A 255 -5.55 -2.67 10.29
CA LEU A 255 -6.32 -2.60 11.52
C LEU A 255 -5.78 -3.49 12.65
N ALA A 256 -4.79 -4.35 12.39
CA ALA A 256 -4.30 -5.34 13.35
C ALA A 256 -3.77 -4.71 14.65
N ARG A 257 -3.82 -5.49 15.74
CA ARG A 257 -3.29 -5.13 17.06
C ARG A 257 -2.52 -6.28 17.66
N LEU A 258 -1.42 -5.92 18.33
CA LEU A 258 -0.57 -6.85 19.05
C LEU A 258 -0.80 -6.69 20.56
N TYR A 259 -0.81 -7.81 21.26
CA TYR A 259 -0.91 -7.88 22.71
C TYR A 259 0.00 -9.01 23.23
N ASP A 260 0.52 -8.84 24.44
CA ASP A 260 1.22 -9.92 25.09
C ASP A 260 0.25 -10.99 25.55
N HIS A 261 0.63 -12.26 25.49
CA HIS A 261 -0.21 -13.37 25.96
C HIS A 261 -0.63 -13.14 27.42
N GLY A 262 -1.93 -13.35 27.70
CA GLY A 262 -2.50 -13.14 29.03
C GLY A 262 -2.87 -11.70 29.37
N THR A 263 -2.64 -10.73 28.47
CA THR A 263 -3.08 -9.35 28.67
C THR A 263 -4.47 -9.09 28.10
N ASP A 264 -5.21 -8.17 28.73
CA ASP A 264 -6.54 -7.80 28.29
C ASP A 264 -6.46 -6.67 27.25
N PRO A 265 -6.98 -6.89 26.01
CA PRO A 265 -6.89 -5.88 24.95
C PRO A 265 -7.56 -4.57 25.34
N GLN A 266 -6.82 -3.48 25.26
CA GLN A 266 -7.31 -2.12 25.47
C GLN A 266 -7.63 -1.47 24.12
N THR A 267 -8.86 -1.61 23.61
CA THR A 267 -9.30 -0.94 22.38
C THR A 267 -10.45 -0.01 22.67
N THR A 268 -10.41 1.19 22.10
CA THR A 268 -11.40 2.25 22.35
C THR A 268 -12.20 2.63 21.09
N HIS A 269 -11.90 2.00 19.95
CA HIS A 269 -12.53 2.34 18.67
C HIS A 269 -13.07 1.08 17.99
N VAL A 270 -14.34 1.13 17.61
CA VAL A 270 -14.95 0.12 16.75
C VAL A 270 -14.44 0.34 15.32
N VAL A 271 -13.74 -0.66 14.77
CA VAL A 271 -13.24 -0.66 13.40
C VAL A 271 -13.43 -2.06 12.81
N GLY A 272 -13.60 -2.13 11.49
CA GLY A 272 -13.83 -3.37 10.75
C GLY A 272 -14.95 -3.19 9.74
N THR A 273 -15.35 -4.29 9.11
CA THR A 273 -16.38 -4.32 8.06
C THR A 273 -17.72 -4.77 8.64
N LEU A 274 -18.79 -4.01 8.38
CA LEU A 274 -20.14 -4.37 8.80
C LEU A 274 -20.52 -5.77 8.27
N GLY A 275 -21.22 -6.57 9.10
CA GLY A 275 -21.56 -7.96 8.82
C GLY A 275 -20.53 -8.99 9.31
N TYR A 276 -19.29 -8.55 9.60
CA TYR A 276 -18.26 -9.38 10.22
C TYR A 276 -17.93 -8.93 11.66
N LEU A 277 -18.45 -7.79 12.08
CA LEU A 277 -18.21 -7.25 13.42
C LEU A 277 -18.94 -8.04 14.49
N ALA A 278 -18.19 -8.53 15.47
CA ALA A 278 -18.75 -9.20 16.64
C ALA A 278 -19.58 -8.23 17.49
N PRO A 279 -20.72 -8.68 18.06
CA PRO A 279 -21.61 -7.82 18.84
C PRO A 279 -20.93 -7.14 20.04
N GLU A 280 -20.07 -7.87 20.75
CA GLU A 280 -19.29 -7.32 21.86
C GLU A 280 -18.29 -6.26 21.41
N HIS A 281 -17.74 -6.38 20.21
CA HIS A 281 -16.86 -5.37 19.64
C HIS A 281 -17.64 -4.07 19.37
N ILE A 282 -18.86 -4.18 18.83
CA ILE A 282 -19.74 -3.02 18.59
C ILE A 282 -20.13 -2.36 19.92
N ARG A 283 -20.57 -3.15 20.93
CA ARG A 283 -21.07 -2.63 22.20
C ARG A 283 -20.00 -2.07 23.13
N LYS A 284 -18.84 -2.74 23.21
CA LYS A 284 -17.77 -2.44 24.17
C LYS A 284 -16.54 -1.78 23.53
N GLY A 285 -16.46 -1.71 22.19
CA GLY A 285 -15.27 -1.24 21.48
C GLY A 285 -14.04 -2.15 21.63
N LYS A 286 -14.20 -3.36 22.21
CA LYS A 286 -13.10 -4.24 22.57
C LYS A 286 -12.96 -5.35 21.54
N ALA A 287 -11.87 -5.33 20.77
CA ALA A 287 -11.53 -6.40 19.85
C ALA A 287 -10.64 -7.44 20.54
N THR A 288 -11.00 -8.71 20.41
CA THR A 288 -10.31 -9.86 21.00
C THR A 288 -10.12 -10.96 19.95
N THR A 289 -9.34 -11.99 20.25
CA THR A 289 -9.26 -13.21 19.42
C THR A 289 -10.64 -13.81 19.16
N SER A 290 -11.54 -13.77 20.17
CA SER A 290 -12.92 -14.25 20.02
C SER A 290 -13.75 -13.40 19.04
N SER A 291 -13.45 -12.07 18.90
CA SER A 291 -14.09 -11.25 17.87
C SER A 291 -13.60 -11.57 16.45
N ASP A 292 -12.33 -12.00 16.29
CA ASP A 292 -11.82 -12.54 15.02
C ASP A 292 -12.45 -13.89 14.69
N VAL A 293 -12.70 -14.75 15.71
CA VAL A 293 -13.44 -16.02 15.52
C VAL A 293 -14.86 -15.77 15.01
N PHE A 294 -15.55 -14.74 15.52
CA PHE A 294 -16.85 -14.34 15.00
C PHE A 294 -16.78 -13.94 13.52
N ALA A 295 -15.83 -13.07 13.18
CA ALA A 295 -15.61 -12.65 11.80
C ALA A 295 -15.23 -13.83 10.89
N PHE A 296 -14.46 -14.78 11.40
CA PHE A 296 -14.14 -16.02 10.70
C PHE A 296 -15.39 -16.90 10.50
N GLY A 297 -16.32 -16.94 11.47
CA GLY A 297 -17.62 -17.59 11.32
C GLY A 297 -18.42 -17.03 10.14
N ALA A 298 -18.55 -15.71 10.07
CA ALA A 298 -19.20 -15.04 8.94
C ALA A 298 -18.47 -15.32 7.61
N PHE A 299 -17.14 -15.34 7.62
CA PHE A 299 -16.32 -15.71 6.46
C PHE A 299 -16.54 -17.16 6.01
N LEU A 300 -16.66 -18.12 6.94
CA LEU A 300 -16.98 -19.52 6.61
C LEU A 300 -18.30 -19.61 5.83
N LEU A 301 -19.33 -18.93 6.33
CA LEU A 301 -20.64 -18.89 5.67
C LEU A 301 -20.59 -18.18 4.34
N GLU A 302 -19.85 -17.05 4.25
CA GLU A 302 -19.63 -16.32 3.00
C GLU A 302 -19.04 -17.20 1.90
N VAL A 303 -18.01 -18.00 2.23
CA VAL A 303 -17.33 -18.91 1.28
C VAL A 303 -18.21 -20.10 0.90
N ALA A 304 -18.94 -20.67 1.86
CA ALA A 304 -19.78 -21.83 1.60
C ALA A 304 -21.05 -21.49 0.82
N CYS A 305 -21.68 -20.37 1.15
CA CYS A 305 -22.95 -19.94 0.58
C CYS A 305 -22.81 -19.10 -0.71
N GLY A 306 -21.61 -18.55 -0.98
CA GLY A 306 -21.41 -17.63 -2.11
C GLY A 306 -22.22 -16.33 -2.00
N ARG A 307 -22.60 -15.92 -0.76
CA ARG A 307 -23.36 -14.71 -0.44
C ARG A 307 -22.56 -13.81 0.50
N ARG A 308 -22.77 -12.51 0.40
CA ARG A 308 -22.16 -11.55 1.32
C ARG A 308 -22.83 -11.65 2.71
N PRO A 309 -22.12 -11.35 3.81
CA PRO A 309 -22.70 -11.34 5.15
C PRO A 309 -23.91 -10.41 5.31
N ILE A 310 -23.90 -9.31 4.57
CA ILE A 310 -25.04 -8.39 4.40
C ILE A 310 -25.24 -8.17 2.91
N GLU A 311 -26.41 -8.50 2.39
CA GLU A 311 -26.81 -8.18 1.03
C GLU A 311 -27.36 -6.75 1.00
N PRO A 312 -26.93 -5.89 0.05
CA PRO A 312 -27.54 -4.58 -0.15
C PRO A 312 -28.91 -4.75 -0.85
N ALA A 313 -29.95 -5.12 -0.09
CA ALA A 313 -31.28 -5.33 -0.62
C ALA A 313 -32.05 -4.02 -0.79
N ALA A 314 -33.00 -4.02 -1.75
CA ALA A 314 -33.92 -2.89 -1.99
C ALA A 314 -35.03 -2.75 -0.92
N ALA A 315 -35.20 -3.72 -0.03
CA ALA A 315 -36.11 -3.69 1.12
C ALA A 315 -35.54 -4.55 2.25
N PRO A 316 -35.64 -4.12 3.53
CA PRO A 316 -35.18 -4.90 4.65
C PRO A 316 -36.09 -6.13 4.84
N ASN A 317 -35.55 -7.31 4.59
CA ASN A 317 -36.14 -8.60 4.90
C ASN A 317 -35.29 -9.33 5.93
N GLU A 318 -35.86 -10.26 6.70
CA GLU A 318 -35.16 -11.08 7.70
C GLU A 318 -34.03 -11.93 7.10
N ASP A 319 -34.02 -12.14 5.78
CA ASP A 319 -32.99 -12.89 5.04
C ASP A 319 -31.74 -12.06 4.66
N ASP A 320 -31.66 -10.78 5.05
CA ASP A 320 -30.55 -9.88 4.66
C ASP A 320 -29.24 -10.23 5.40
N LEU A 321 -29.31 -10.86 6.58
CA LEU A 321 -28.15 -11.32 7.34
C LEU A 321 -27.84 -12.79 7.06
N LEU A 322 -26.68 -13.04 6.49
CA LEU A 322 -26.24 -14.38 6.09
C LEU A 322 -26.28 -15.39 7.26
N VAL A 323 -25.82 -14.98 8.45
CA VAL A 323 -25.79 -15.85 9.64
C VAL A 323 -27.22 -16.27 10.04
N GLU A 324 -28.17 -15.33 10.02
CA GLU A 324 -29.58 -15.58 10.39
C GLU A 324 -30.26 -16.49 9.36
N TRP A 325 -30.01 -16.26 8.07
CA TRP A 325 -30.51 -17.10 7.00
C TRP A 325 -30.00 -18.55 7.10
N VAL A 326 -28.68 -18.74 7.35
CA VAL A 326 -28.12 -20.11 7.54
C VAL A 326 -28.68 -20.76 8.79
N PHE A 327 -28.86 -19.98 9.87
CA PHE A 327 -29.51 -20.49 11.09
C PHE A 327 -30.95 -20.92 10.83
N SER A 328 -31.71 -20.15 10.07
CA SER A 328 -33.08 -20.52 9.66
C SER A 328 -33.11 -21.83 8.84
N CYS A 329 -32.17 -22.02 7.90
CA CYS A 329 -32.02 -23.29 7.17
C CYS A 329 -31.68 -24.46 8.11
N TRP A 330 -30.77 -24.22 9.06
CA TRP A 330 -30.40 -25.24 10.06
C TRP A 330 -31.56 -25.62 10.99
N SER A 331 -32.32 -24.66 11.47
CA SER A 331 -33.47 -24.91 12.38
C SER A 331 -34.60 -25.70 11.73
N ARG A 332 -34.73 -25.60 10.39
CA ARG A 332 -35.64 -26.44 9.60
C ARG A 332 -35.09 -27.83 9.28
N GLY A 333 -33.84 -28.13 9.67
CA GLY A 333 -33.19 -29.41 9.35
C GLY A 333 -32.58 -29.45 7.93
N GLU A 334 -32.53 -28.35 7.21
CA GLU A 334 -32.20 -28.25 5.79
C GLU A 334 -30.94 -27.37 5.55
N ILE A 335 -29.96 -27.43 6.44
CA ILE A 335 -28.78 -26.54 6.42
C ILE A 335 -28.04 -26.54 5.07
N LEU A 336 -28.07 -27.64 4.32
CA LEU A 336 -27.43 -27.74 3.01
C LEU A 336 -28.10 -26.89 1.89
N GLN A 337 -29.35 -26.44 2.12
CA GLN A 337 -29.95 -25.47 1.21
C GLN A 337 -29.23 -24.14 1.18
N ALA A 338 -28.40 -23.85 2.21
CA ALA A 338 -27.58 -22.65 2.29
C ALA A 338 -26.33 -22.69 1.38
N ILE A 339 -25.97 -23.82 0.80
CA ILE A 339 -24.79 -23.95 -0.07
C ILE A 339 -24.99 -23.16 -1.36
N ASP A 340 -23.91 -22.55 -1.86
CA ASP A 340 -23.87 -21.80 -3.08
C ASP A 340 -24.45 -22.59 -4.26
N PRO A 341 -25.55 -22.16 -4.87
CA PRO A 341 -26.15 -22.84 -6.03
C PRO A 341 -25.19 -23.00 -7.22
N LYS A 342 -24.16 -22.17 -7.34
CA LYS A 342 -23.15 -22.28 -8.39
C LYS A 342 -22.32 -23.57 -8.29
N LEU A 343 -22.28 -24.21 -7.13
CA LEU A 343 -21.59 -25.48 -6.94
C LEU A 343 -22.41 -26.68 -7.46
N GLY A 344 -23.70 -26.53 -7.64
CA GLY A 344 -24.62 -27.61 -8.04
C GLY A 344 -24.56 -28.76 -7.02
N LEU A 345 -24.26 -29.97 -7.48
CA LEU A 345 -24.05 -31.15 -6.62
C LEU A 345 -22.56 -31.49 -6.42
N ASN A 346 -21.65 -30.64 -6.88
CA ASN A 346 -20.21 -30.90 -6.87
C ASN A 346 -19.55 -30.44 -5.54
N TYR A 347 -20.06 -30.93 -4.41
CA TYR A 347 -19.44 -30.66 -3.10
C TYR A 347 -19.50 -31.88 -2.21
N VAL A 348 -18.58 -31.95 -1.23
CA VAL A 348 -18.55 -33.03 -0.24
C VAL A 348 -19.54 -32.69 0.89
N THR A 349 -20.67 -33.41 0.94
CA THR A 349 -21.78 -33.16 1.88
C THR A 349 -21.33 -33.07 3.34
N LYS A 350 -20.41 -33.95 3.77
CA LYS A 350 -19.90 -33.98 5.15
C LYS A 350 -19.10 -32.70 5.47
N GLU A 351 -18.24 -32.25 4.55
CA GLU A 351 -17.44 -31.04 4.71
C GLU A 351 -18.33 -29.79 4.66
N ALA A 352 -19.30 -29.76 3.74
CA ALA A 352 -20.24 -28.63 3.62
C ALA A 352 -21.08 -28.48 4.90
N ASN A 353 -21.61 -29.61 5.45
CA ASN A 353 -22.34 -29.60 6.71
C ASN A 353 -21.44 -29.13 7.87
N LEU A 354 -20.18 -29.62 7.94
CA LEU A 354 -19.21 -29.20 8.94
C LEU A 354 -18.97 -27.69 8.87
N VAL A 355 -18.66 -27.15 7.67
CA VAL A 355 -18.35 -25.71 7.46
C VAL A 355 -19.53 -24.83 7.87
N LEU A 356 -20.76 -25.17 7.46
CA LEU A 356 -21.95 -24.40 7.82
C LEU A 356 -22.22 -24.41 9.33
N LYS A 357 -22.14 -25.57 9.98
CA LYS A 357 -22.32 -25.71 11.42
C LYS A 357 -21.20 -24.97 12.21
N LEU A 358 -19.95 -25.10 11.75
CA LEU A 358 -18.81 -24.41 12.36
C LEU A 358 -18.95 -22.91 12.21
N GLY A 359 -19.45 -22.43 11.04
CA GLY A 359 -19.76 -21.02 10.81
C GLY A 359 -20.76 -20.48 11.84
N LEU A 360 -21.86 -21.23 12.10
CA LEU A 360 -22.83 -20.86 13.14
C LEU A 360 -22.22 -20.89 14.54
N LEU A 361 -21.41 -21.90 14.87
CA LEU A 361 -20.75 -22.03 16.18
C LEU A 361 -19.78 -20.86 16.44
N CYS A 362 -19.01 -20.47 15.44
CA CYS A 362 -18.11 -19.30 15.53
C CYS A 362 -18.86 -17.98 15.63
N SER A 363 -20.09 -17.90 15.10
CA SER A 363 -20.91 -16.67 15.07
C SER A 363 -21.83 -16.53 16.29
N LEU A 364 -21.64 -17.29 17.37
CA LEU A 364 -22.43 -17.16 18.60
C LEU A 364 -22.25 -15.76 19.21
N LEU A 365 -23.34 -15.20 19.80
CA LEU A 365 -23.30 -13.89 20.45
C LEU A 365 -22.42 -13.87 21.69
N ASP A 366 -22.44 -14.97 22.48
CA ASP A 366 -21.54 -15.10 23.64
C ASP A 366 -20.12 -15.44 23.19
N PRO A 367 -19.14 -14.54 23.41
CA PRO A 367 -17.75 -14.76 23.03
C PRO A 367 -17.10 -16.00 23.69
N THR A 368 -17.57 -16.38 24.88
CA THR A 368 -17.02 -17.51 25.66
C THR A 368 -17.47 -18.86 25.13
N SER A 369 -18.56 -18.91 24.39
CA SER A 369 -19.11 -20.09 23.77
C SER A 369 -18.53 -20.39 22.38
N ARG A 370 -17.75 -19.46 21.82
CA ARG A 370 -17.05 -19.66 20.54
C ARG A 370 -15.81 -20.54 20.73
N PRO A 371 -15.47 -21.40 19.76
CA PRO A 371 -14.23 -22.18 19.80
C PRO A 371 -13.00 -21.29 19.67
N SER A 372 -11.83 -21.75 20.18
CA SER A 372 -10.55 -21.15 19.82
C SER A 372 -10.17 -21.49 18.38
N MET A 373 -9.21 -20.77 17.78
CA MET A 373 -8.75 -21.09 16.43
C MET A 373 -8.04 -22.46 16.36
N GLN A 374 -7.39 -22.90 17.44
CA GLN A 374 -6.87 -24.26 17.55
C GLN A 374 -7.99 -25.30 17.41
N GLN A 375 -9.10 -25.13 18.14
CA GLN A 375 -10.25 -26.02 18.04
C GLN A 375 -10.86 -26.01 16.64
N VAL A 376 -10.97 -24.82 16.02
CA VAL A 376 -11.45 -24.67 14.64
C VAL A 376 -10.61 -25.49 13.65
N VAL A 377 -9.27 -25.41 13.75
CA VAL A 377 -8.36 -26.20 12.89
C VAL A 377 -8.58 -27.69 13.11
N LEU A 378 -8.70 -28.16 14.38
CA LEU A 378 -8.94 -29.58 14.70
C LEU A 378 -10.28 -30.07 14.16
N TYR A 379 -11.34 -29.24 14.16
CA TYR A 379 -12.62 -29.59 13.52
C TYR A 379 -12.49 -29.72 12.00
N LEU A 380 -11.82 -28.75 11.36
CA LEU A 380 -11.64 -28.73 9.90
C LEU A 380 -10.74 -29.88 9.40
N ASP A 381 -9.81 -30.34 10.21
CA ASP A 381 -8.94 -31.48 9.89
C ASP A 381 -9.57 -32.86 10.25
N GLY A 382 -10.73 -32.85 10.93
CA GLY A 382 -11.41 -34.05 11.35
C GLY A 382 -10.79 -34.76 12.57
N SER A 383 -9.82 -34.13 13.24
CA SER A 383 -9.16 -34.63 14.45
C SER A 383 -10.03 -34.48 15.69
N MET A 384 -11.02 -33.60 15.64
CA MET A 384 -12.02 -33.42 16.69
C MET A 384 -13.43 -33.39 16.08
N VAL A 385 -14.39 -33.98 16.82
CA VAL A 385 -15.79 -33.96 16.39
C VAL A 385 -16.45 -32.67 16.83
N LEU A 386 -17.16 -32.02 15.89
CA LEU A 386 -17.92 -30.82 16.19
C LEU A 386 -19.03 -31.14 17.21
N PRO A 387 -19.21 -30.35 18.28
CA PRO A 387 -20.29 -30.54 19.22
C PRO A 387 -21.65 -30.42 18.53
N GLU A 388 -22.65 -31.17 19.04
CA GLU A 388 -24.00 -31.02 18.53
C GLU A 388 -24.56 -29.65 18.88
N LEU A 389 -24.96 -28.93 17.83
CA LEU A 389 -25.63 -27.64 17.98
C LEU A 389 -27.05 -27.88 18.44
N SER A 390 -27.36 -27.59 19.70
CA SER A 390 -28.76 -27.64 20.18
C SER A 390 -29.45 -26.32 19.84
N SER A 391 -30.73 -26.38 19.49
CA SER A 391 -31.57 -25.18 19.29
C SER A 391 -31.61 -24.28 20.51
N LEU A 392 -31.50 -24.89 21.71
CA LEU A 392 -31.47 -24.18 22.99
C LEU A 392 -30.15 -23.40 23.17
N SER A 393 -29.00 -24.01 22.81
CA SER A 393 -27.70 -23.32 22.91
C SER A 393 -27.58 -22.17 21.93
N LEU A 394 -28.15 -22.30 20.74
CA LEU A 394 -28.14 -21.25 19.71
C LEU A 394 -29.16 -20.14 19.99
N SER A 395 -30.35 -20.49 20.58
CA SER A 395 -31.36 -19.49 20.95
C SER A 395 -31.02 -18.76 22.26
N THR A 396 -30.46 -19.44 23.26
CA THR A 396 -30.03 -18.81 24.54
C THR A 396 -28.71 -18.09 24.40
N ALA A 397 -27.82 -18.55 23.51
CA ALA A 397 -26.62 -17.79 23.13
C ALA A 397 -26.92 -16.64 22.15
N GLY A 398 -28.17 -16.51 21.72
CA GLY A 398 -28.74 -15.39 20.96
C GLY A 398 -28.09 -15.22 19.58
N LEU A 399 -28.51 -15.98 18.57
CA LEU A 399 -28.24 -15.63 17.17
C LEU A 399 -29.18 -14.51 16.67
N ILE A 400 -30.18 -14.13 17.49
CA ILE A 400 -31.19 -13.14 17.11
C ILE A 400 -30.60 -11.74 17.34
N VAL A 401 -29.98 -11.19 16.31
CA VAL A 401 -29.54 -9.78 16.28
C VAL A 401 -30.73 -8.84 16.14
N GLY A 402 -31.91 -9.33 15.72
CA GLY A 402 -33.10 -8.55 15.40
C GLY A 402 -33.89 -7.96 16.57
N GLN A 403 -33.53 -8.20 17.85
CA GLN A 403 -34.26 -7.67 19.00
C GLN A 403 -33.42 -6.83 19.98
N SER A 404 -32.24 -6.39 19.64
CA SER A 404 -31.53 -5.41 20.45
C SER A 404 -31.78 -4.00 19.90
N GLU A 405 -32.55 -3.20 20.60
CA GLU A 405 -32.93 -1.80 20.29
C GLU A 405 -31.78 -0.88 19.86
N GLY A 406 -30.53 -1.30 20.01
CA GLY A 406 -29.35 -0.53 19.59
C GLY A 406 -28.79 -0.87 18.20
N PHE A 407 -29.19 -2.01 17.59
CA PHE A 407 -28.73 -2.38 16.24
C PHE A 407 -29.69 -1.83 15.17
N ASP A 408 -30.99 -1.84 15.45
CA ASP A 408 -31.99 -1.27 14.56
C ASP A 408 -31.83 0.25 14.43
N ASP A 409 -31.50 0.97 15.50
CA ASP A 409 -31.16 2.40 15.46
C ASP A 409 -29.88 2.65 14.63
N PHE A 410 -28.93 1.76 14.66
CA PHE A 410 -27.68 1.89 13.89
C PHE A 410 -27.89 1.59 12.39
N VAL A 411 -28.65 0.55 12.06
CA VAL A 411 -28.99 0.21 10.65
C VAL A 411 -30.00 1.23 10.09
N GLY A 412 -30.97 1.67 10.88
CA GLY A 412 -31.94 2.70 10.51
C GLY A 412 -31.31 4.06 10.22
N SER A 413 -30.26 4.44 10.97
CA SER A 413 -29.50 5.67 10.71
C SER A 413 -28.66 5.61 9.43
N LEU A 414 -28.26 4.42 8.97
CA LEU A 414 -27.54 4.19 7.71
C LEU A 414 -28.45 4.24 6.49
N SER A 415 -29.73 3.85 6.63
CA SER A 415 -30.69 3.82 5.52
C SER A 415 -31.37 5.18 5.26
N SER A 416 -31.35 6.13 6.21
CA SER A 416 -31.96 7.45 6.04
C SER A 416 -31.07 8.48 5.31
N SER A 417 -29.79 8.21 5.10
CA SER A 417 -28.89 9.04 4.29
C SER A 417 -28.70 8.45 2.89
N GLY A 418 -29.71 8.69 2.04
CA GLY A 418 -29.76 8.24 0.65
C GLY A 418 -28.73 8.90 -0.25
N GLU A 419 -27.45 8.51 -0.13
CA GLU A 419 -26.44 8.79 -1.14
C GLU A 419 -25.56 7.54 -1.37
N ARG A 420 -25.56 7.11 -2.64
CA ARG A 420 -24.71 6.03 -3.17
C ARG A 420 -23.23 6.38 -2.95
N ARG A 421 -22.63 5.89 -1.86
CA ARG A 421 -21.18 5.81 -1.73
C ARG A 421 -20.79 4.47 -1.10
N SER A 422 -20.14 3.66 -1.90
CA SER A 422 -19.42 2.44 -1.60
C SER A 422 -18.57 2.56 -0.33
N ALA A 423 -18.70 1.56 0.56
CA ALA A 423 -17.71 1.07 1.56
C ALA A 423 -16.88 2.06 2.43
N TYR A 424 -17.09 3.37 2.38
CA TYR A 424 -16.27 4.38 3.06
C TYR A 424 -16.81 4.87 4.40
N TYR A 425 -17.93 4.32 4.91
CA TYR A 425 -18.69 4.97 6.00
C TYR A 425 -18.32 4.55 7.42
N CYS A 426 -17.46 3.57 7.64
CA CYS A 426 -17.20 3.10 9.02
C CYS A 426 -16.35 4.04 9.90
N SER A 427 -15.61 5.01 9.33
CA SER A 427 -14.76 5.90 10.11
C SER A 427 -15.42 7.23 10.53
N SER A 428 -16.48 7.69 9.85
CA SER A 428 -17.11 8.98 10.14
C SER A 428 -18.27 8.88 11.14
N VAL A 429 -18.96 7.73 11.19
CA VAL A 429 -20.10 7.54 12.12
C VAL A 429 -19.63 7.36 13.55
N ALA A 430 -18.47 6.73 13.78
CA ALA A 430 -17.88 6.60 15.13
C ALA A 430 -17.58 7.95 15.80
N ASN A 431 -17.32 9.01 15.02
CA ASN A 431 -17.07 10.34 15.58
C ASN A 431 -18.34 11.11 15.99
N SER A 432 -19.51 10.81 15.42
CA SER A 432 -20.75 11.53 15.76
C SER A 432 -21.43 10.96 17.00
N ILE A 433 -21.26 9.67 17.31
CA ILE A 433 -21.85 9.04 18.50
C ILE A 433 -21.12 9.43 19.79
N LEU A 434 -19.83 9.79 19.71
CA LEU A 434 -19.02 10.15 20.88
C LEU A 434 -19.07 11.64 21.23
N SER A 435 -19.67 12.51 20.41
CA SER A 435 -19.81 13.95 20.70
C SER A 435 -21.13 14.33 21.42
N GLY A 436 -22.05 13.39 21.60
CA GLY A 436 -23.37 13.60 22.23
C GLY A 436 -23.49 13.23 23.70
N GLY A 437 -22.42 12.81 24.36
CA GLY A 437 -22.42 12.42 25.76
C GLY A 437 -21.83 13.51 26.66
N ARG A 438 -22.66 14.44 27.10
CA ARG A 438 -22.52 15.20 28.36
C ARG A 438 -23.72 14.96 29.20
#